data_53e9d4e393221ac389899b8f1309c20a
#
_entry.id   53e9d4e393221ac389899b8f1309c20a
#
_cell.length_a   1.000
_cell.length_b   1.000
_cell.length_c   1.000
_cell.angle_alpha   90.00
_cell.angle_beta   90.00
_cell.angle_gamma   90.00
#
_symmetry.space_group_name_H-M   'P 1'
#
loop_
_entity.id
_entity.type
_entity.pdbx_description
1 polymer ?
#
loop_
_entity_poly.entity_id
_entity_poly.type
_entity_poly.pdbx_seq_one_letter_code
_entity_poly.pdbx_strand_id
1 'polypeptide(L)'
;MKFSKPEFVLNCIYKTTSVIILFIAVIGLTACTAHYPVNKSISSVKTVEDYSLEQKADTIRTSELLLLLTFSGGGTRAAAFSYGVLEALADTNVVINGKSRRLIDEVDGISSVSGGSFTAAYYGLFGDRIFKDFETKFLKNNVQKKLKKRLLSPFSWPKLSSLHYNRSELSADYYDELLFEKKTFQDIIKSKGPIIAINATDMALGSQFSFVGFQFAPICTDLLSFPVSRAVTASSAVPGAFTSVILKNHAGTCNFTMPEWETEALRKRRSTTRRYQFAKRLEAYLNVDTYPYIHLLDGGISDNLGIRLIIDITMAERNIWNKLKELDLKNTDRLAVIVVNAKKDQDISFAKQDYSMPLSDTLGTASSVPLGQYSYETMELLRNNMDKWRASMTAGHCREMKEKNAEIKDVSTEKSKCAVDTYLIEVNFDAMEDESERKHLKSLPTSFHLEPEDVDRLIEAAKKILTQSEEFQSLVEDFGKKP
;
A
#
# COMPACT_ATOMS: atom_id res chain seq x y z
N MET A 1 8.92 79.82 13.68
CA MET A 1 8.34 78.59 13.05
C MET A 1 8.84 77.38 13.84
N LYS A 2 7.93 76.71 14.58
CA LYS A 2 8.27 75.61 15.50
C LYS A 2 8.51 74.33 14.73
N PHE A 3 9.70 73.75 14.83
CA PHE A 3 9.95 72.36 14.39
C PHE A 3 9.68 71.43 15.59
N SER A 4 8.57 70.71 15.58
CA SER A 4 8.28 69.62 16.50
C SER A 4 7.84 68.39 15.73
N LYS A 5 8.79 67.61 15.19
CA LYS A 5 8.48 66.38 14.46
C LYS A 5 9.41 65.16 14.66
N PRO A 6 10.40 65.11 15.55
CA PRO A 6 11.15 63.87 15.73
C PRO A 6 10.51 62.91 16.76
N GLU A 7 9.83 63.40 17.81
CA GLU A 7 9.30 62.51 18.88
C GLU A 7 8.12 61.63 18.42
N PHE A 8 7.29 62.11 17.51
CA PHE A 8 6.12 61.35 17.05
C PHE A 8 6.54 60.13 16.17
N VAL A 9 7.57 60.30 15.35
CA VAL A 9 8.11 59.21 14.49
C VAL A 9 8.85 58.21 15.35
N LEU A 10 9.63 58.64 16.35
CA LEU A 10 10.33 57.73 17.26
C LEU A 10 9.36 56.86 18.10
N ASN A 11 8.27 57.44 18.60
CA ASN A 11 7.23 56.72 19.34
C ASN A 11 6.43 55.75 18.48
N CYS A 12 6.23 56.03 17.20
CA CYS A 12 5.57 55.12 16.25
C CYS A 12 6.47 53.92 15.92
N ILE A 13 7.78 54.15 15.70
CA ILE A 13 8.77 53.11 15.49
C ILE A 13 8.93 52.22 16.73
N TYR A 14 8.95 52.77 17.91
CA TYR A 14 9.07 52.01 19.18
C TYR A 14 7.83 51.13 19.44
N LYS A 15 6.64 51.64 19.17
CA LYS A 15 5.41 50.85 19.28
C LYS A 15 5.32 49.70 18.26
N THR A 16 5.73 49.94 17.03
CA THR A 16 5.75 48.87 15.98
C THR A 16 6.81 47.82 16.27
N THR A 17 8.02 48.20 16.69
CA THR A 17 9.05 47.24 17.11
C THR A 17 8.65 46.42 18.32
N SER A 18 8.02 47.02 19.33
CA SER A 18 7.51 46.32 20.52
C SER A 18 6.40 45.30 20.17
N VAL A 19 5.49 45.66 19.24
CA VAL A 19 4.44 44.73 18.75
C VAL A 19 5.04 43.59 17.97
N ILE A 20 6.05 43.84 17.13
CA ILE A 20 6.75 42.80 16.38
C ILE A 20 7.51 41.84 17.32
N ILE A 21 8.21 42.39 18.33
CA ILE A 21 8.92 41.57 19.32
C ILE A 21 7.94 40.75 20.17
N LEU A 22 6.79 41.32 20.56
CA LEU A 22 5.76 40.57 21.27
C LEU A 22 5.14 39.46 20.39
N PHE A 23 4.93 39.73 19.12
CA PHE A 23 4.43 38.75 18.17
C PHE A 23 5.43 37.61 17.91
N ILE A 24 6.73 37.91 17.81
CA ILE A 24 7.81 36.92 17.71
C ILE A 24 7.93 36.12 19.02
N ALA A 25 7.80 36.76 20.19
CA ALA A 25 7.82 36.08 21.49
C ALA A 25 6.61 35.14 21.68
N VAL A 26 5.41 35.56 21.27
CA VAL A 26 4.20 34.73 21.30
C VAL A 26 4.33 33.54 20.32
N ILE A 27 4.89 33.74 19.14
CA ILE A 27 5.20 32.65 18.19
C ILE A 27 6.24 31.68 18.77
N GLY A 28 7.28 32.22 19.44
CA GLY A 28 8.32 31.42 20.10
C GLY A 28 7.78 30.57 21.26
N LEU A 29 6.80 31.05 22.01
CA LEU A 29 6.18 30.33 23.13
C LEU A 29 5.21 29.23 22.68
N THR A 30 4.59 29.38 21.50
CA THR A 30 3.72 28.35 20.91
C THR A 30 4.49 27.23 20.20
N ALA A 31 5.75 27.48 19.80
CA ALA A 31 6.62 26.48 19.16
C ALA A 31 7.11 25.40 20.17
N CYS A 32 6.96 25.59 21.46
CA CYS A 32 7.37 24.62 22.47
C CYS A 32 6.35 23.50 22.76
N THR A 33 5.17 23.50 22.14
CA THR A 33 4.28 22.33 22.20
C THR A 33 4.73 21.35 21.12
N ALA A 34 5.75 20.55 21.43
CA ALA A 34 6.20 19.46 20.57
C ALA A 34 5.02 18.46 20.38
N HIS A 35 4.29 18.64 19.31
CA HIS A 35 3.30 17.67 18.90
C HIS A 35 4.05 16.51 18.24
N TYR A 36 4.29 15.47 19.02
CA TYR A 36 4.96 14.26 18.57
C TYR A 36 3.87 13.28 18.14
N PRO A 37 3.68 13.00 16.85
CA PRO A 37 2.84 11.89 16.45
C PRO A 37 3.59 10.58 16.73
N VAL A 38 3.56 10.14 17.98
CA VAL A 38 4.24 8.91 18.41
C VAL A 38 3.32 7.74 18.17
N ASN A 39 3.82 6.75 17.39
CA ASN A 39 3.22 5.43 17.37
C ASN A 39 3.33 4.81 18.78
N LYS A 40 2.25 4.15 19.25
CA LYS A 40 2.19 3.58 20.60
C LYS A 40 2.99 2.28 20.66
N SER A 41 3.67 2.07 21.80
CA SER A 41 4.26 0.75 22.10
C SER A 41 3.21 -0.24 22.58
N ILE A 42 3.52 -1.53 22.42
CA ILE A 42 2.76 -2.65 22.99
C ILE A 42 3.60 -3.38 24.04
N SER A 43 2.94 -4.06 24.96
CA SER A 43 3.56 -4.94 25.96
C SER A 43 3.49 -6.43 25.60
N SER A 44 2.70 -6.81 24.58
CA SER A 44 2.54 -8.18 24.12
C SER A 44 2.37 -8.22 22.59
N VAL A 45 3.06 -9.15 21.94
CA VAL A 45 3.01 -9.37 20.48
C VAL A 45 1.60 -9.76 20.02
N LYS A 46 0.82 -10.49 20.82
CA LYS A 46 -0.54 -10.93 20.49
C LYS A 46 -1.45 -9.78 20.03
N THR A 47 -1.26 -8.57 20.55
CA THR A 47 -2.05 -7.39 20.16
C THR A 47 -1.89 -6.99 18.69
N VAL A 48 -0.76 -7.33 18.06
CA VAL A 48 -0.44 -6.94 16.67
C VAL A 48 -0.66 -8.07 15.69
N GLU A 49 -0.49 -9.31 16.15
CA GLU A 49 -0.80 -10.53 15.35
C GLU A 49 -2.27 -10.59 14.94
N ASP A 50 -3.15 -9.89 15.68
CA ASP A 50 -4.57 -9.73 15.35
C ASP A 50 -4.82 -8.99 14.02
N TYR A 51 -3.84 -8.30 13.41
CA TYR A 51 -3.96 -7.75 12.07
C TYR A 51 -3.47 -8.75 11.02
N SER A 52 -4.28 -9.77 10.77
CA SER A 52 -3.98 -10.87 9.86
C SER A 52 -5.20 -11.29 9.02
N LEU A 53 -4.98 -12.10 7.99
CA LEU A 53 -6.05 -12.72 7.21
C LEU A 53 -6.94 -13.64 8.06
N GLU A 54 -6.39 -14.26 9.11
CA GLU A 54 -7.12 -15.15 10.04
C GLU A 54 -8.28 -14.44 10.71
N GLN A 55 -8.05 -13.24 11.20
CA GLN A 55 -9.09 -12.44 11.89
C GLN A 55 -10.28 -12.07 10.98
N LYS A 56 -10.08 -12.14 9.66
CA LYS A 56 -11.12 -11.81 8.68
C LYS A 56 -11.71 -13.04 7.97
N ALA A 57 -11.10 -14.20 8.09
CA ALA A 57 -11.54 -15.42 7.41
C ALA A 57 -12.97 -15.85 7.78
N ASP A 58 -13.42 -15.53 9.00
CA ASP A 58 -14.71 -16.01 9.53
C ASP A 58 -15.95 -15.25 9.02
N THR A 59 -15.83 -14.14 8.29
CA THR A 59 -16.98 -13.25 8.24
C THR A 59 -17.80 -13.29 6.96
N ILE A 60 -17.26 -13.58 5.74
CA ILE A 60 -18.11 -13.46 4.53
C ILE A 60 -17.62 -14.29 3.34
N ARG A 61 -16.34 -14.65 3.27
CA ARG A 61 -15.70 -15.23 2.09
C ARG A 61 -15.88 -16.74 2.05
N THR A 62 -15.82 -17.25 0.85
CA THR A 62 -15.80 -18.69 0.67
C THR A 62 -14.36 -19.18 0.73
N SER A 63 -14.13 -20.34 1.32
CA SER A 63 -12.80 -20.96 1.35
C SER A 63 -12.35 -21.53 0.01
N GLU A 64 -13.18 -21.45 -1.05
CA GLU A 64 -12.87 -22.02 -2.36
C GLU A 64 -11.95 -21.12 -3.22
N LEU A 65 -12.00 -19.80 -2.99
CA LEU A 65 -11.20 -18.82 -3.71
C LEU A 65 -10.34 -18.02 -2.73
N LEU A 66 -9.04 -17.93 -3.01
CA LEU A 66 -8.17 -16.91 -2.42
C LEU A 66 -7.93 -15.84 -3.48
N LEU A 67 -8.54 -14.66 -3.29
CA LEU A 67 -8.46 -13.54 -4.22
C LEU A 67 -7.66 -12.38 -3.62
N LEU A 68 -6.51 -12.12 -4.19
CA LEU A 68 -5.59 -11.06 -3.78
C LEU A 68 -5.50 -9.99 -4.86
N LEU A 69 -5.55 -8.72 -4.46
CA LEU A 69 -5.32 -7.59 -5.34
C LEU A 69 -4.00 -6.90 -5.00
N THR A 70 -3.34 -6.33 -6.00
CA THR A 70 -2.24 -5.40 -5.78
C THR A 70 -2.49 -4.10 -6.54
N PHE A 71 -2.35 -2.95 -5.86
CA PHE A 71 -2.58 -1.63 -6.42
C PHE A 71 -1.27 -0.84 -6.45
N SER A 72 -0.82 -0.50 -7.64
CA SER A 72 0.45 0.21 -7.83
C SER A 72 0.41 1.67 -7.38
N GLY A 73 1.60 2.26 -7.24
CA GLY A 73 1.77 3.69 -7.12
C GLY A 73 1.49 4.45 -8.42
N GLY A 74 1.28 5.77 -8.32
CA GLY A 74 1.03 6.64 -9.48
C GLY A 74 0.08 7.82 -9.22
N GLY A 75 -0.10 8.25 -7.97
CA GLY A 75 -0.99 9.36 -7.59
C GLY A 75 -2.45 9.10 -7.95
N THR A 76 -3.17 10.14 -8.36
CA THR A 76 -4.59 10.03 -8.76
C THR A 76 -4.81 9.07 -9.93
N ARG A 77 -3.83 8.95 -10.87
CA ARG A 77 -3.91 7.98 -11.97
C ARG A 77 -4.05 6.55 -11.44
N ALA A 78 -3.20 6.14 -10.51
CA ALA A 78 -3.26 4.81 -9.92
C ALA A 78 -4.51 4.61 -9.06
N ALA A 79 -4.91 5.64 -8.31
CA ALA A 79 -6.13 5.59 -7.52
C ALA A 79 -7.38 5.37 -8.37
N ALA A 80 -7.52 6.13 -9.48
CA ALA A 80 -8.65 6.01 -10.41
C ALA A 80 -8.64 4.66 -11.14
N PHE A 81 -7.47 4.20 -11.59
CA PHE A 81 -7.33 2.93 -12.27
C PHE A 81 -7.67 1.75 -11.36
N SER A 82 -7.22 1.78 -10.09
CA SER A 82 -7.59 0.78 -9.08
C SER A 82 -9.07 0.82 -8.72
N TYR A 83 -9.67 2.03 -8.70
CA TYR A 83 -11.09 2.20 -8.46
C TYR A 83 -11.93 1.54 -9.56
N GLY A 84 -11.56 1.71 -10.83
CA GLY A 84 -12.24 1.06 -11.96
C GLY A 84 -12.17 -0.47 -11.88
N VAL A 85 -11.07 -1.04 -11.38
CA VAL A 85 -11.00 -2.50 -11.11
C VAL A 85 -11.99 -2.90 -10.02
N LEU A 86 -12.10 -2.14 -8.93
CA LEU A 86 -13.09 -2.44 -7.89
C LEU A 86 -14.53 -2.36 -8.42
N GLU A 87 -14.86 -1.38 -9.28
CA GLU A 87 -16.17 -1.32 -9.94
C GLU A 87 -16.43 -2.56 -10.80
N ALA A 88 -15.48 -2.96 -11.65
CA ALA A 88 -15.63 -4.14 -12.47
C ALA A 88 -15.86 -5.42 -11.65
N LEU A 89 -15.16 -5.57 -10.53
CA LEU A 89 -15.35 -6.69 -9.61
C LEU A 89 -16.72 -6.63 -8.90
N ALA A 90 -17.22 -5.43 -8.59
CA ALA A 90 -18.55 -5.25 -8.01
C ALA A 90 -19.69 -5.58 -8.99
N ASP A 91 -19.47 -5.32 -10.27
CA ASP A 91 -20.41 -5.62 -11.36
C ASP A 91 -20.36 -7.09 -11.80
N THR A 92 -19.28 -7.84 -11.43
CA THR A 92 -19.10 -9.24 -11.81
C THR A 92 -19.70 -10.17 -10.75
N ASN A 93 -20.64 -11.03 -11.17
CA ASN A 93 -21.23 -12.05 -10.30
C ASN A 93 -20.69 -13.44 -10.67
N VAL A 94 -20.41 -14.24 -9.65
CA VAL A 94 -19.98 -15.64 -9.75
C VAL A 94 -20.91 -16.53 -8.90
N VAL A 95 -21.00 -17.79 -9.24
CA VAL A 95 -21.78 -18.76 -8.46
C VAL A 95 -20.84 -19.61 -7.62
N ILE A 96 -20.86 -19.43 -6.32
CA ILE A 96 -20.05 -20.18 -5.36
C ILE A 96 -20.99 -20.92 -4.40
N ASN A 97 -20.81 -22.23 -4.26
CA ASN A 97 -21.70 -23.08 -3.45
C ASN A 97 -23.18 -22.92 -3.80
N GLY A 98 -23.51 -22.77 -5.10
CA GLY A 98 -24.88 -22.60 -5.60
C GLY A 98 -25.50 -21.22 -5.29
N LYS A 99 -24.75 -20.26 -4.77
CA LYS A 99 -25.20 -18.89 -4.49
C LYS A 99 -24.51 -17.89 -5.38
N SER A 100 -25.28 -16.99 -6.00
CA SER A 100 -24.73 -15.85 -6.73
C SER A 100 -24.14 -14.83 -5.76
N ARG A 101 -22.88 -14.42 -6.00
CA ARG A 101 -22.11 -13.47 -5.17
C ARG A 101 -21.37 -12.50 -6.07
N ARG A 102 -21.21 -11.26 -5.63
CA ARG A 102 -20.33 -10.31 -6.32
C ARG A 102 -18.88 -10.72 -6.09
N LEU A 103 -18.08 -10.68 -7.13
CA LEU A 103 -16.67 -11.08 -7.03
C LEU A 103 -15.85 -10.17 -6.09
N ILE A 104 -16.24 -8.90 -5.98
CA ILE A 104 -15.62 -7.96 -5.04
C ILE A 104 -15.75 -8.40 -3.57
N ASP A 105 -16.84 -9.10 -3.22
CA ASP A 105 -17.08 -9.59 -1.85
C ASP A 105 -16.18 -10.78 -1.49
N GLU A 106 -15.53 -11.40 -2.48
CA GLU A 106 -14.59 -12.51 -2.31
C GLU A 106 -13.12 -12.03 -2.23
N VAL A 107 -12.85 -10.72 -2.30
CA VAL A 107 -11.48 -10.19 -2.16
C VAL A 107 -11.00 -10.38 -0.73
N ASP A 108 -9.92 -11.17 -0.55
CA ASP A 108 -9.33 -11.47 0.75
C ASP A 108 -8.35 -10.41 1.22
N GLY A 109 -7.53 -9.91 0.33
CA GLY A 109 -6.50 -8.93 0.66
C GLY A 109 -6.16 -8.00 -0.48
N ILE A 110 -5.80 -6.76 -0.12
CA ILE A 110 -5.29 -5.76 -1.06
C ILE A 110 -3.95 -5.26 -0.56
N SER A 111 -2.89 -5.50 -1.33
CA SER A 111 -1.58 -4.89 -1.11
C SER A 111 -1.45 -3.65 -1.98
N SER A 112 -1.08 -2.51 -1.41
CA SER A 112 -1.20 -1.22 -2.10
C SER A 112 -0.01 -0.31 -1.87
N VAL A 113 0.21 0.59 -2.83
CA VAL A 113 1.34 1.52 -2.86
C VAL A 113 0.87 2.91 -3.27
N SER A 114 1.31 3.95 -2.56
CA SER A 114 1.16 5.36 -2.95
C SER A 114 -0.29 5.70 -3.33
N GLY A 115 -0.56 6.13 -4.58
CA GLY A 115 -1.90 6.43 -5.06
C GLY A 115 -2.90 5.27 -4.90
N GLY A 116 -2.49 4.03 -5.16
CA GLY A 116 -3.33 2.85 -4.96
C GLY A 116 -3.73 2.62 -3.50
N SER A 117 -2.92 3.11 -2.54
CA SER A 117 -3.23 2.98 -1.11
C SER A 117 -4.44 3.82 -0.67
N PHE A 118 -4.75 4.93 -1.35
CA PHE A 118 -5.96 5.70 -1.07
C PHE A 118 -7.21 4.89 -1.39
N THR A 119 -7.26 4.27 -2.57
CA THR A 119 -8.37 3.42 -3.02
C THR A 119 -8.51 2.18 -2.14
N ALA A 120 -7.41 1.47 -1.89
CA ALA A 120 -7.40 0.28 -1.05
C ALA A 120 -7.88 0.57 0.38
N ALA A 121 -7.32 1.60 1.02
CA ALA A 121 -7.66 1.96 2.39
C ALA A 121 -9.11 2.45 2.52
N TYR A 122 -9.60 3.24 1.55
CA TYR A 122 -10.98 3.71 1.55
C TYR A 122 -11.96 2.55 1.40
N TYR A 123 -11.70 1.64 0.46
CA TYR A 123 -12.54 0.43 0.30
C TYR A 123 -12.48 -0.47 1.54
N GLY A 124 -11.29 -0.71 2.08
CA GLY A 124 -11.11 -1.53 3.29
C GLY A 124 -11.85 -0.99 4.52
N LEU A 125 -11.99 0.32 4.66
CA LEU A 125 -12.71 0.96 5.76
C LEU A 125 -14.23 1.03 5.54
N PHE A 126 -14.65 1.37 4.32
CA PHE A 126 -16.02 1.82 4.09
C PHE A 126 -16.81 0.95 3.10
N GLY A 127 -16.19 -0.07 2.49
CA GLY A 127 -16.84 -0.96 1.53
C GLY A 127 -17.50 -0.19 0.38
N ASP A 128 -18.73 -0.54 0.03
CA ASP A 128 -19.49 0.04 -1.09
C ASP A 128 -19.72 1.56 -1.03
N ARG A 129 -19.38 2.21 0.10
CA ARG A 129 -19.39 3.68 0.16
C ARG A 129 -18.39 4.28 -0.82
N ILE A 130 -17.36 3.54 -1.21
CA ILE A 130 -16.37 3.98 -2.19
C ILE A 130 -17.04 4.38 -3.52
N PHE A 131 -18.06 3.64 -3.97
CA PHE A 131 -18.82 3.91 -5.19
C PHE A 131 -19.79 5.09 -5.09
N LYS A 132 -19.93 5.71 -3.90
CA LYS A 132 -20.86 6.82 -3.67
C LYS A 132 -20.20 8.18 -3.59
N ASP A 133 -19.01 8.25 -2.98
CA ASP A 133 -18.42 9.54 -2.62
C ASP A 133 -16.92 9.68 -2.88
N PHE A 134 -16.18 8.60 -3.13
CA PHE A 134 -14.73 8.64 -3.30
C PHE A 134 -14.29 9.42 -4.54
N GLU A 135 -15.02 9.30 -5.65
CA GLU A 135 -14.73 10.10 -6.85
C GLU A 135 -14.77 11.60 -6.56
N THR A 136 -15.86 12.07 -5.95
CA THR A 136 -16.05 13.50 -5.66
C THR A 136 -15.14 14.00 -4.56
N LYS A 137 -14.87 13.16 -3.54
CA LYS A 137 -13.99 13.52 -2.43
C LYS A 137 -12.52 13.54 -2.82
N PHE A 138 -12.08 12.59 -3.65
CA PHE A 138 -10.67 12.38 -3.94
C PHE A 138 -10.32 12.41 -5.41
N LEU A 139 -10.85 11.52 -6.25
CA LEU A 139 -10.39 11.31 -7.61
C LEU A 139 -10.54 12.58 -8.49
N LYS A 140 -11.71 13.23 -8.42
CA LYS A 140 -12.04 14.47 -9.16
C LYS A 140 -11.79 15.74 -8.35
N ASN A 141 -11.14 15.61 -7.18
CA ASN A 141 -10.83 16.74 -6.32
C ASN A 141 -9.37 17.17 -6.47
N ASN A 142 -9.13 18.49 -6.57
CA ASN A 142 -7.77 19.01 -6.61
C ASN A 142 -7.10 18.99 -5.22
N VAL A 143 -6.72 17.80 -4.78
CA VAL A 143 -6.05 17.54 -3.49
C VAL A 143 -4.70 18.28 -3.44
N GLN A 144 -3.96 18.28 -4.54
CA GLN A 144 -2.66 18.94 -4.61
C GLN A 144 -2.73 20.44 -4.34
N LYS A 145 -3.72 21.14 -4.92
CA LYS A 145 -3.93 22.58 -4.69
C LYS A 145 -4.31 22.86 -3.23
N LYS A 146 -5.14 22.01 -2.65
CA LYS A 146 -5.57 22.16 -1.26
C LYS A 146 -4.43 21.92 -0.27
N LEU A 147 -3.59 20.91 -0.52
CA LEU A 147 -2.37 20.67 0.29
C LEU A 147 -1.38 21.85 0.18
N LYS A 148 -1.12 22.35 -1.03
CA LYS A 148 -0.26 23.52 -1.23
C LYS A 148 -0.82 24.75 -0.47
N LYS A 149 -2.14 24.98 -0.53
CA LYS A 149 -2.79 26.08 0.21
C LYS A 149 -2.62 25.92 1.73
N ARG A 150 -2.78 24.70 2.28
CA ARG A 150 -2.55 24.43 3.71
C ARG A 150 -1.09 24.65 4.10
N LEU A 151 -0.14 24.17 3.30
CA LEU A 151 1.29 24.33 3.56
C LEU A 151 1.71 25.81 3.60
N LEU A 152 1.16 26.62 2.71
CA LEU A 152 1.45 28.05 2.61
C LEU A 152 0.63 28.91 3.59
N SER A 153 -0.31 28.32 4.33
CA SER A 153 -1.15 29.04 5.28
C SER A 153 -0.36 29.46 6.53
N PRO A 154 -0.41 30.74 6.94
CA PRO A 154 0.22 31.19 8.17
C PRO A 154 -0.26 30.43 9.42
N PHE A 155 -1.49 29.92 9.40
CA PHE A 155 -2.05 29.13 10.50
C PHE A 155 -1.38 27.75 10.66
N SER A 156 -0.72 27.25 9.64
CA SER A 156 0.03 25.98 9.69
C SER A 156 1.47 26.17 10.19
N TRP A 157 2.02 27.37 10.13
CA TRP A 157 3.42 27.65 10.48
C TRP A 157 3.80 27.34 11.92
N PRO A 158 2.97 27.60 12.93
CA PRO A 158 3.30 27.21 14.31
C PRO A 158 3.50 25.70 14.48
N LYS A 159 2.67 24.89 13.80
CA LYS A 159 2.85 23.43 13.78
C LYS A 159 4.07 22.99 12.98
N LEU A 160 4.27 23.59 11.79
CA LEU A 160 5.38 23.27 10.89
C LEU A 160 6.76 23.73 11.40
N SER A 161 6.80 24.63 12.37
CA SER A 161 8.04 25.01 13.06
C SER A 161 8.51 23.97 14.10
N SER A 162 7.66 23.01 14.46
CA SER A 162 8.03 21.87 15.31
C SER A 162 8.95 20.91 14.55
N LEU A 163 9.99 20.40 15.21
CA LEU A 163 10.89 19.38 14.65
C LEU A 163 10.18 18.06 14.31
N HIS A 164 9.01 17.84 14.90
CA HIS A 164 8.29 16.57 14.81
C HIS A 164 6.99 16.66 13.99
N TYR A 165 6.57 17.84 13.56
CA TYR A 165 5.42 18.04 12.70
C TYR A 165 5.86 18.64 11.38
N ASN A 166 5.89 17.82 10.36
CA ASN A 166 6.41 18.18 9.05
C ASN A 166 5.31 18.18 7.96
N ARG A 167 5.69 18.38 6.69
CA ARG A 167 4.76 18.41 5.55
C ARG A 167 3.94 17.13 5.43
N SER A 168 4.52 15.97 5.76
CA SER A 168 3.81 14.69 5.69
C SER A 168 2.78 14.54 6.80
N GLU A 169 3.08 15.00 8.02
CA GLU A 169 2.09 15.01 9.11
C GLU A 169 0.92 15.96 8.81
N LEU A 170 1.20 17.14 8.22
CA LEU A 170 0.14 18.04 7.73
C LEU A 170 -0.74 17.38 6.67
N SER A 171 -0.13 16.56 5.81
CA SER A 171 -0.87 15.82 4.78
C SER A 171 -1.70 14.68 5.36
N ALA A 172 -1.16 13.98 6.37
CA ALA A 172 -1.90 12.95 7.10
C ALA A 172 -3.16 13.53 7.78
N ASP A 173 -3.02 14.69 8.46
CA ASP A 173 -4.17 15.42 9.03
C ASP A 173 -5.20 15.77 7.95
N TYR A 174 -4.74 16.23 6.77
CA TYR A 174 -5.65 16.58 5.68
C TYR A 174 -6.36 15.37 5.08
N TYR A 175 -5.65 14.27 4.86
CA TYR A 175 -6.26 13.03 4.36
C TYR A 175 -7.23 12.43 5.36
N ASP A 176 -6.93 12.58 6.65
CA ASP A 176 -7.83 12.15 7.71
C ASP A 176 -9.16 12.90 7.69
N GLU A 177 -9.10 14.24 7.60
CA GLU A 177 -10.29 15.09 7.49
C GLU A 177 -11.08 14.82 6.18
N LEU A 178 -10.39 14.59 5.06
CA LEU A 178 -11.00 14.45 3.75
C LEU A 178 -11.63 13.08 3.55
N LEU A 179 -10.93 12.01 3.97
CA LEU A 179 -11.20 10.64 3.57
C LEU A 179 -11.39 9.68 4.75
N PHE A 180 -10.47 9.70 5.73
CA PHE A 180 -10.33 8.58 6.65
C PHE A 180 -11.04 8.75 7.99
N GLU A 181 -11.60 9.93 8.31
CA GLU A 181 -12.53 10.15 9.43
C GLU A 181 -11.96 9.66 10.78
N LYS A 182 -10.65 9.85 11.01
CA LYS A 182 -9.89 9.39 12.19
C LYS A 182 -9.89 7.88 12.39
N LYS A 183 -10.10 7.12 11.31
CA LYS A 183 -10.08 5.66 11.33
C LYS A 183 -8.68 5.10 11.46
N THR A 184 -8.59 3.95 12.12
CA THR A 184 -7.37 3.21 12.40
C THR A 184 -7.40 1.82 11.74
N PHE A 185 -6.31 1.07 11.83
CA PHE A 185 -6.28 -0.33 11.37
C PHE A 185 -7.26 -1.22 12.14
N GLN A 186 -7.59 -0.88 13.39
CA GLN A 186 -8.66 -1.56 14.14
C GLN A 186 -10.02 -1.44 13.44
N ASP A 187 -10.30 -0.30 12.79
CA ASP A 187 -11.55 -0.11 12.05
C ASP A 187 -11.57 -0.96 10.77
N ILE A 188 -10.41 -1.15 10.10
CA ILE A 188 -10.30 -2.07 8.96
C ILE A 188 -10.59 -3.51 9.40
N ILE A 189 -10.06 -3.97 10.54
CA ILE A 189 -10.37 -5.31 11.07
C ILE A 189 -11.86 -5.47 11.36
N LYS A 190 -12.50 -4.46 11.95
CA LYS A 190 -13.94 -4.47 12.27
C LYS A 190 -14.85 -4.33 11.04
N SER A 191 -14.32 -3.86 9.92
CA SER A 191 -15.10 -3.73 8.68
C SER A 191 -15.37 -5.11 8.07
N LYS A 192 -16.30 -5.18 7.11
CA LYS A 192 -16.54 -6.37 6.30
C LYS A 192 -15.63 -6.47 5.06
N GLY A 193 -14.81 -5.46 4.79
CA GLY A 193 -13.90 -5.41 3.65
C GLY A 193 -12.68 -6.33 3.78
N PRO A 194 -11.81 -6.38 2.76
CA PRO A 194 -10.58 -7.17 2.77
C PRO A 194 -9.57 -6.67 3.81
N ILE A 195 -8.53 -7.48 4.09
CA ILE A 195 -7.34 -6.98 4.78
C ILE A 195 -6.58 -6.02 3.85
N ILE A 196 -6.12 -4.91 4.39
CA ILE A 196 -5.39 -3.90 3.62
C ILE A 196 -3.95 -3.84 4.08
N ALA A 197 -3.02 -4.11 3.18
CA ALA A 197 -1.61 -3.89 3.39
C ALA A 197 -1.16 -2.62 2.66
N ILE A 198 -0.71 -1.63 3.40
CA ILE A 198 -0.17 -0.38 2.87
C ILE A 198 1.35 -0.49 2.90
N ASN A 199 2.01 -0.27 1.75
CA ASN A 199 3.45 -0.43 1.64
C ASN A 199 4.15 0.91 1.52
N ALA A 200 5.20 1.09 2.32
CA ALA A 200 6.13 2.20 2.30
C ALA A 200 7.57 1.68 2.07
N THR A 201 8.53 2.57 1.97
CA THR A 201 9.96 2.25 1.88
C THR A 201 10.68 2.76 3.12
N ASP A 202 11.38 1.88 3.83
CA ASP A 202 12.35 2.27 4.85
C ASP A 202 13.61 2.83 4.17
N MET A 203 13.85 4.14 4.39
CA MET A 203 14.98 4.84 3.77
C MET A 203 16.34 4.26 4.14
N ALA A 204 16.53 3.85 5.39
CA ALA A 204 17.84 3.44 5.87
C ALA A 204 18.19 2.03 5.43
N LEU A 205 17.21 1.13 5.37
CA LEU A 205 17.41 -0.24 4.90
C LEU A 205 17.22 -0.39 3.39
N GLY A 206 16.69 0.63 2.70
CA GLY A 206 16.38 0.57 1.27
C GLY A 206 15.39 -0.54 0.92
N SER A 207 14.47 -0.88 1.83
CA SER A 207 13.59 -2.04 1.71
C SER A 207 12.14 -1.69 1.96
N GLN A 208 11.24 -2.54 1.46
CA GLN A 208 9.82 -2.43 1.73
C GLN A 208 9.53 -2.54 3.23
N PHE A 209 8.65 -1.67 3.70
CA PHE A 209 8.03 -1.68 5.02
C PHE A 209 6.51 -1.69 4.85
N SER A 210 5.85 -2.73 5.33
CA SER A 210 4.41 -2.92 5.16
C SER A 210 3.68 -2.70 6.48
N PHE A 211 2.55 -1.99 6.44
CA PHE A 211 1.67 -1.82 7.59
C PHE A 211 0.82 -3.08 7.77
N VAL A 212 1.43 -4.10 8.35
CA VAL A 212 0.86 -5.42 8.66
C VAL A 212 1.41 -5.94 9.99
N GLY A 213 0.70 -6.88 10.63
CA GLY A 213 1.01 -7.35 11.98
C GLY A 213 2.44 -7.87 12.14
N PHE A 214 2.88 -8.76 11.27
CA PHE A 214 4.21 -9.36 11.36
C PHE A 214 5.38 -8.37 11.18
N GLN A 215 5.13 -7.21 10.55
CA GLN A 215 6.13 -6.14 10.40
C GLN A 215 6.17 -5.22 11.63
N PHE A 216 5.04 -5.06 12.33
CA PHE A 216 4.91 -4.22 13.51
C PHE A 216 5.27 -4.96 14.81
N ALA A 217 5.14 -6.28 14.85
CA ALA A 217 5.49 -7.10 15.99
C ALA A 217 6.96 -6.94 16.44
N PRO A 218 7.97 -7.01 15.54
CA PRO A 218 9.39 -6.85 15.92
C PRO A 218 9.71 -5.49 16.53
N ILE A 219 9.06 -4.44 16.05
CA ILE A 219 9.25 -3.07 16.54
C ILE A 219 8.33 -2.72 17.73
N CYS A 220 7.64 -3.71 18.29
CA CYS A 220 6.73 -3.61 19.43
C CYS A 220 5.78 -2.40 19.36
N THR A 221 5.22 -2.15 18.18
CA THR A 221 4.36 -0.99 17.91
C THR A 221 2.92 -1.41 17.69
N ASP A 222 1.97 -0.67 18.27
CA ASP A 222 0.53 -0.90 18.13
C ASP A 222 0.02 -0.47 16.74
N LEU A 223 -0.08 -1.45 15.82
CA LEU A 223 -0.66 -1.21 14.49
C LEU A 223 -2.16 -0.93 14.57
N LEU A 224 -2.90 -1.59 15.47
CA LEU A 224 -4.35 -1.48 15.50
C LEU A 224 -4.82 -0.06 15.80
N SER A 225 -4.12 0.66 16.68
CA SER A 225 -4.40 2.08 16.96
C SER A 225 -3.76 3.05 15.97
N PHE A 226 -2.97 2.56 15.00
CA PHE A 226 -2.27 3.43 14.05
C PHE A 226 -3.24 4.06 13.05
N PRO A 227 -3.19 5.41 12.82
CA PRO A 227 -4.07 6.09 11.89
C PRO A 227 -3.82 5.63 10.44
N VAL A 228 -4.89 5.24 9.73
CA VAL A 228 -4.81 4.84 8.32
C VAL A 228 -4.30 5.98 7.44
N SER A 229 -4.74 7.21 7.72
CA SER A 229 -4.27 8.42 7.02
C SER A 229 -2.75 8.58 7.05
N ARG A 230 -2.12 8.27 8.18
CA ARG A 230 -0.68 8.38 8.36
C ARG A 230 0.08 7.27 7.63
N ALA A 231 -0.47 6.05 7.56
CA ALA A 231 0.09 4.96 6.77
C ALA A 231 0.02 5.25 5.26
N VAL A 232 -1.13 5.74 4.78
CA VAL A 232 -1.31 6.17 3.39
C VAL A 232 -0.35 7.32 3.05
N THR A 233 -0.16 8.26 3.97
CA THR A 233 0.83 9.34 3.81
C THR A 233 2.25 8.79 3.69
N ALA A 234 2.66 7.84 4.54
CA ALA A 234 3.97 7.21 4.45
C ALA A 234 4.16 6.52 3.09
N SER A 235 3.14 5.78 2.64
CA SER A 235 3.12 5.09 1.35
C SER A 235 3.21 6.04 0.14
N SER A 236 2.76 7.28 0.29
CA SER A 236 2.71 8.31 -0.78
C SER A 236 3.67 9.48 -0.54
N ALA A 237 4.63 9.33 0.37
CA ALA A 237 5.62 10.35 0.68
C ALA A 237 6.74 10.41 -0.36
N VAL A 238 6.42 10.94 -1.55
CA VAL A 238 7.38 11.10 -2.65
C VAL A 238 8.51 12.04 -2.24
N PRO A 239 9.78 11.62 -2.39
CA PRO A 239 10.95 12.46 -2.08
C PRO A 239 10.90 13.82 -2.80
N GLY A 240 11.27 14.87 -2.08
CA GLY A 240 11.21 16.25 -2.59
C GLY A 240 9.85 16.94 -2.36
N ALA A 241 8.74 16.30 -2.65
CA ALA A 241 7.40 16.84 -2.35
C ALA A 241 7.04 16.70 -0.87
N PHE A 242 7.35 15.56 -0.28
CA PHE A 242 7.07 15.21 1.11
C PHE A 242 8.35 14.94 1.90
N THR A 243 8.22 14.94 3.21
CA THR A 243 9.24 14.47 4.15
C THR A 243 8.96 13.02 4.54
N SER A 244 9.92 12.32 5.14
CA SER A 244 9.66 10.98 5.67
C SER A 244 8.64 11.01 6.81
N VAL A 245 7.80 9.99 6.89
CA VAL A 245 7.00 9.67 8.08
C VAL A 245 7.87 8.85 9.02
N ILE A 246 7.96 9.28 10.27
CA ILE A 246 8.90 8.70 11.24
C ILE A 246 8.13 7.82 12.24
N LEU A 247 8.57 6.58 12.41
CA LEU A 247 8.12 5.70 13.47
C LEU A 247 9.22 5.57 14.53
N LYS A 248 8.83 5.58 15.79
CA LYS A 248 9.73 5.20 16.89
C LYS A 248 9.80 3.68 16.96
N ASN A 249 11.00 3.15 17.04
CA ASN A 249 11.22 1.74 17.28
C ASN A 249 11.11 1.44 18.77
N HIS A 250 10.18 0.57 19.15
CA HIS A 250 9.96 0.12 20.53
C HIS A 250 10.40 -1.32 20.78
N ALA A 251 11.24 -1.90 19.90
CA ALA A 251 11.71 -3.28 20.05
C ALA A 251 12.24 -3.54 21.46
N GLY A 252 12.00 -4.74 21.96
CA GLY A 252 12.34 -5.12 23.33
C GLY A 252 11.24 -4.83 24.37
N THR A 253 10.18 -4.08 24.06
CA THR A 253 9.10 -3.79 25.04
C THR A 253 7.98 -4.83 25.07
N CYS A 254 7.89 -5.75 24.07
CA CYS A 254 6.76 -6.67 23.91
C CYS A 254 7.11 -8.16 23.89
N ASN A 255 8.31 -8.53 24.32
CA ASN A 255 8.79 -9.91 24.34
C ASN A 255 8.73 -10.62 22.96
N PHE A 256 8.95 -9.88 21.86
CA PHE A 256 9.06 -10.47 20.52
C PHE A 256 10.26 -11.39 20.46
N THR A 257 10.07 -12.59 19.92
CA THR A 257 11.13 -13.57 19.68
C THR A 257 11.27 -13.81 18.18
N MET A 258 12.49 -13.71 17.66
CA MET A 258 12.77 -13.97 16.25
C MET A 258 12.39 -15.42 15.90
N PRO A 259 11.58 -15.67 14.86
CA PRO A 259 11.24 -17.01 14.40
C PRO A 259 12.47 -17.85 14.08
N GLU A 260 12.38 -19.17 14.31
CA GLU A 260 13.50 -20.08 14.12
C GLU A 260 14.07 -20.05 12.71
N TRP A 261 13.20 -19.95 11.68
CA TRP A 261 13.64 -19.93 10.29
C TRP A 261 14.49 -18.68 9.94
N GLU A 262 14.26 -17.55 10.61
CA GLU A 262 15.02 -16.32 10.45
C GLU A 262 16.39 -16.45 11.11
N THR A 263 16.42 -16.97 12.33
CA THR A 263 17.65 -17.31 13.05
C THR A 263 18.52 -18.28 12.22
N GLU A 264 17.88 -19.30 11.62
CA GLU A 264 18.57 -20.25 10.73
C GLU A 264 19.10 -19.55 9.46
N ALA A 265 18.33 -18.64 8.86
CA ALA A 265 18.75 -17.90 7.69
C ALA A 265 19.98 -17.04 7.97
N LEU A 266 20.02 -16.34 9.11
CA LEU A 266 21.18 -15.57 9.56
C LEU A 266 22.41 -16.47 9.80
N ARG A 267 22.23 -17.59 10.46
CA ARG A 267 23.30 -18.56 10.74
C ARG A 267 23.92 -19.12 9.46
N LYS A 268 23.10 -19.41 8.43
CA LYS A 268 23.58 -19.95 7.15
C LYS A 268 24.29 -18.91 6.27
N ARG A 269 24.12 -17.62 6.53
CA ARG A 269 24.78 -16.49 5.85
C ARG A 269 24.73 -16.52 4.32
N ARG A 270 23.65 -17.08 3.75
CA ARG A 270 23.44 -17.08 2.30
C ARG A 270 22.90 -15.71 1.85
N SER A 271 23.77 -14.72 1.76
CA SER A 271 23.46 -13.30 1.56
C SER A 271 22.67 -13.00 0.29
N THR A 272 22.73 -13.85 -0.71
CA THR A 272 21.98 -13.71 -1.97
C THR A 272 20.54 -14.22 -1.89
N THR A 273 20.13 -14.86 -0.77
CA THR A 273 18.77 -15.37 -0.61
C THR A 273 17.84 -14.34 0.00
N ARG A 274 16.57 -14.30 -0.46
CA ARG A 274 15.54 -13.41 0.12
C ARG A 274 15.32 -13.67 1.60
N ARG A 275 15.32 -14.94 2.04
CA ARG A 275 15.19 -15.31 3.47
C ARG A 275 16.28 -14.68 4.33
N TYR A 276 17.52 -14.69 3.87
CA TYR A 276 18.61 -14.02 4.58
C TYR A 276 18.42 -12.51 4.64
N GLN A 277 18.04 -11.89 3.52
CA GLN A 277 17.81 -10.44 3.46
C GLN A 277 16.63 -10.02 4.35
N PHE A 278 15.58 -10.82 4.40
CA PHE A 278 14.44 -10.58 5.30
C PHE A 278 14.87 -10.66 6.76
N ALA A 279 15.55 -11.75 7.15
CA ALA A 279 16.06 -11.93 8.51
C ALA A 279 17.05 -10.83 8.93
N LYS A 280 17.87 -10.34 7.98
CA LYS A 280 18.81 -9.24 8.21
C LYS A 280 18.13 -7.92 8.50
N ARG A 281 17.02 -7.62 7.82
CA ARG A 281 16.19 -6.45 8.11
C ARG A 281 15.59 -6.53 9.52
N LEU A 282 15.06 -7.70 9.87
CA LEU A 282 14.49 -7.94 11.19
C LEU A 282 15.56 -7.77 12.29
N GLU A 283 16.76 -8.33 12.09
CA GLU A 283 17.89 -8.15 13.02
C GLU A 283 18.20 -6.66 13.25
N ALA A 284 18.13 -5.84 12.20
CA ALA A 284 18.34 -4.39 12.32
C ALA A 284 17.23 -3.73 13.18
N TYR A 285 15.97 -4.09 12.97
CA TYR A 285 14.87 -3.54 13.78
C TYR A 285 14.94 -3.95 15.26
N LEU A 286 15.46 -5.12 15.56
CA LEU A 286 15.62 -5.56 16.96
C LEU A 286 16.73 -4.82 17.71
N ASN A 287 17.63 -4.12 17.01
CA ASN A 287 18.69 -3.31 17.61
C ASN A 287 18.28 -1.85 17.73
N VAL A 288 17.56 -1.51 18.81
CA VAL A 288 17.06 -0.15 19.08
C VAL A 288 18.17 0.89 19.23
N ASP A 289 19.35 0.49 19.74
CA ASP A 289 20.46 1.42 19.94
C ASP A 289 21.01 1.95 18.62
N THR A 290 21.03 1.10 17.58
CA THR A 290 21.48 1.50 16.24
C THR A 290 20.31 1.91 15.33
N TYR A 291 19.09 1.53 15.66
CA TYR A 291 17.90 1.76 14.82
C TYR A 291 16.71 2.28 15.63
N PRO A 292 16.85 3.44 16.34
CA PRO A 292 15.81 3.95 17.24
C PRO A 292 14.60 4.53 16.51
N TYR A 293 14.75 4.91 15.22
CA TYR A 293 13.68 5.49 14.40
C TYR A 293 13.69 4.88 13.00
N ILE A 294 12.50 4.66 12.44
CA ILE A 294 12.28 4.16 11.09
C ILE A 294 11.73 5.32 10.25
N HIS A 295 12.43 5.67 9.18
CA HIS A 295 12.07 6.76 8.28
C HIS A 295 11.43 6.21 7.01
N LEU A 296 10.13 6.42 6.86
CA LEU A 296 9.34 5.89 5.75
C LEU A 296 9.12 6.92 4.65
N LEU A 297 9.34 6.50 3.43
CA LEU A 297 9.06 7.22 2.19
C LEU A 297 8.10 6.42 1.29
N ASP A 298 7.78 6.99 0.11
CA ASP A 298 6.91 6.37 -0.89
C ASP A 298 7.28 4.91 -1.15
N GLY A 299 6.27 4.05 -1.10
CA GLY A 299 6.43 2.60 -1.27
C GLY A 299 6.92 2.22 -2.66
N GLY A 300 6.63 3.05 -3.67
CA GLY A 300 7.09 2.84 -5.04
C GLY A 300 8.61 2.72 -5.17
N ILE A 301 9.39 3.30 -4.25
CA ILE A 301 10.86 3.24 -4.28
C ILE A 301 11.36 1.79 -4.14
N SER A 302 10.74 0.98 -3.28
CA SER A 302 11.16 -0.41 -3.04
C SER A 302 10.32 -1.44 -3.80
N ASP A 303 9.01 -1.17 -3.98
CA ASP A 303 8.08 -2.04 -4.71
C ASP A 303 6.85 -1.24 -5.19
N ASN A 304 6.87 -0.78 -6.43
CA ASN A 304 5.77 0.03 -6.96
C ASN A 304 4.48 -0.75 -7.22
N LEU A 305 4.53 -2.07 -7.27
CA LEU A 305 3.37 -2.94 -7.55
C LEU A 305 2.70 -3.49 -6.29
N GLY A 306 3.37 -3.43 -5.13
CA GLY A 306 2.86 -4.02 -3.90
C GLY A 306 2.92 -5.56 -3.88
N ILE A 307 3.65 -6.17 -4.77
CA ILE A 307 3.71 -7.64 -4.95
C ILE A 307 4.64 -8.30 -3.94
N ARG A 308 5.73 -7.63 -3.56
CA ARG A 308 6.80 -8.24 -2.74
C ARG A 308 6.29 -8.73 -1.40
N LEU A 309 5.31 -8.04 -0.81
CA LEU A 309 4.67 -8.48 0.43
C LEU A 309 4.07 -9.88 0.29
N ILE A 310 3.31 -10.14 -0.79
CA ILE A 310 2.68 -11.45 -1.03
C ILE A 310 3.75 -12.54 -1.16
N ILE A 311 4.85 -12.23 -1.86
CA ILE A 311 5.98 -13.16 -2.02
C ILE A 311 6.68 -13.38 -0.68
N ASP A 312 6.92 -12.35 0.12
CA ASP A 312 7.64 -12.45 1.39
C ASP A 312 6.84 -13.27 2.43
N ILE A 313 5.51 -13.09 2.49
CA ILE A 313 4.64 -13.91 3.36
C ILE A 313 4.77 -15.41 3.02
N THR A 314 4.73 -15.74 1.73
CA THR A 314 4.80 -17.15 1.30
C THR A 314 6.19 -17.78 1.47
N MET A 315 7.26 -16.97 1.49
CA MET A 315 8.61 -17.46 1.74
C MET A 315 8.89 -17.84 3.19
N ALA A 316 8.22 -17.21 4.15
CA ALA A 316 8.38 -17.48 5.57
C ALA A 316 8.13 -18.96 5.86
N GLU A 317 7.07 -19.52 5.31
CA GLU A 317 6.57 -20.88 5.57
C GLU A 317 7.19 -21.99 4.71
N ARG A 318 8.22 -21.73 3.92
CA ARG A 318 8.80 -22.68 2.93
C ARG A 318 7.82 -23.19 1.88
N ASN A 319 6.50 -23.17 2.15
CA ASN A 319 5.47 -23.75 1.33
C ASN A 319 4.14 -23.03 1.57
N ILE A 320 3.52 -22.50 0.52
CA ILE A 320 2.22 -21.81 0.60
C ILE A 320 1.14 -22.72 1.25
N TRP A 321 1.17 -24.02 0.99
CA TRP A 321 0.20 -24.95 1.55
C TRP A 321 0.19 -24.94 3.09
N ASN A 322 1.37 -24.89 3.70
CA ASN A 322 1.46 -24.80 5.16
C ASN A 322 0.83 -23.50 5.68
N LYS A 323 1.04 -22.38 4.97
CA LYS A 323 0.43 -21.10 5.33
C LYS A 323 -1.09 -21.14 5.18
N LEU A 324 -1.61 -21.73 4.11
CA LEU A 324 -3.05 -21.90 3.93
C LEU A 324 -3.68 -22.79 5.02
N LYS A 325 -2.98 -23.82 5.48
CA LYS A 325 -3.43 -24.64 6.62
C LYS A 325 -3.49 -23.85 7.92
N GLU A 326 -2.48 -23.04 8.19
CA GLU A 326 -2.42 -22.16 9.36
C GLU A 326 -3.58 -21.14 9.33
N LEU A 327 -3.93 -20.65 8.15
CA LEU A 327 -5.03 -19.70 7.92
C LEU A 327 -6.42 -20.38 7.82
N ASP A 328 -6.52 -21.71 8.03
CA ASP A 328 -7.71 -22.55 7.78
C ASP A 328 -8.28 -22.42 6.35
N LEU A 329 -7.44 -22.06 5.39
CA LEU A 329 -7.76 -21.95 3.94
C LEU A 329 -7.37 -23.21 3.16
N LYS A 330 -7.37 -24.38 3.81
CA LYS A 330 -7.00 -25.66 3.20
C LYS A 330 -7.97 -26.16 2.11
N ASN A 331 -9.16 -25.57 2.03
CA ASN A 331 -10.17 -25.92 1.02
C ASN A 331 -10.11 -24.99 -0.21
N THR A 332 -9.07 -24.18 -0.33
CA THR A 332 -8.91 -23.22 -1.45
C THR A 332 -8.59 -23.98 -2.74
N ASP A 333 -9.55 -24.04 -3.65
CA ASP A 333 -9.41 -24.67 -4.96
C ASP A 333 -8.87 -23.72 -6.03
N ARG A 334 -8.97 -22.41 -5.78
CA ARG A 334 -8.55 -21.36 -6.71
C ARG A 334 -7.73 -20.30 -6.02
N LEU A 335 -6.62 -19.91 -6.63
CA LEU A 335 -5.81 -18.77 -6.23
C LEU A 335 -5.78 -17.75 -7.37
N ALA A 336 -6.32 -16.57 -7.15
CA ALA A 336 -6.27 -15.49 -8.12
C ALA A 336 -5.50 -14.29 -7.56
N VAL A 337 -4.59 -13.75 -8.36
CA VAL A 337 -3.87 -12.50 -8.06
C VAL A 337 -4.13 -11.53 -9.20
N ILE A 338 -4.78 -10.40 -8.91
CA ILE A 338 -5.02 -9.32 -9.86
C ILE A 338 -4.02 -8.20 -9.58
N VAL A 339 -3.13 -7.94 -10.53
CA VAL A 339 -2.11 -6.91 -10.44
C VAL A 339 -2.54 -5.68 -11.23
N VAL A 340 -2.87 -4.61 -10.52
CA VAL A 340 -3.29 -3.34 -11.13
C VAL A 340 -2.09 -2.41 -11.23
N ASN A 341 -1.59 -2.22 -12.45
CA ASN A 341 -0.37 -1.48 -12.73
C ASN A 341 -0.66 -0.24 -13.59
N ALA A 342 -0.76 0.91 -12.93
CA ALA A 342 -0.96 2.20 -13.57
C ALA A 342 0.38 2.87 -13.98
N LYS A 343 1.37 2.09 -14.45
CA LYS A 343 2.69 2.61 -14.85
C LYS A 343 2.55 3.55 -16.06
N LYS A 344 3.19 4.73 -15.96
CA LYS A 344 3.36 5.62 -17.10
C LYS A 344 4.60 5.25 -17.92
N ASP A 345 4.64 5.67 -19.17
CA ASP A 345 5.86 5.59 -19.96
C ASP A 345 6.93 6.55 -19.40
N GLN A 346 8.18 6.20 -19.60
CA GLN A 346 9.29 7.11 -19.30
C GLN A 346 9.27 8.26 -20.30
N ASP A 347 9.54 9.47 -19.81
CA ASP A 347 9.76 10.60 -20.69
C ASP A 347 11.11 10.39 -21.40
N ILE A 348 11.03 10.14 -22.69
CA ILE A 348 12.21 9.98 -23.56
C ILE A 348 12.52 11.25 -24.36
N SER A 349 11.85 12.37 -24.09
CA SER A 349 12.03 13.63 -24.83
C SER A 349 13.48 14.13 -24.78
N PHE A 350 14.16 13.88 -23.64
CA PHE A 350 15.56 14.22 -23.46
C PHE A 350 16.52 13.45 -24.37
N ALA A 351 16.13 12.26 -24.87
CA ALA A 351 16.95 11.50 -25.82
C ALA A 351 17.10 12.20 -27.20
N LYS A 352 16.28 13.22 -27.44
CA LYS A 352 16.33 14.07 -28.65
C LYS A 352 17.15 15.36 -28.43
N GLN A 353 17.70 15.56 -27.23
CA GLN A 353 18.44 16.77 -26.86
C GLN A 353 19.94 16.44 -26.80
N ASP A 354 20.77 17.36 -27.26
CA ASP A 354 22.22 17.29 -27.24
C ASP A 354 22.84 18.05 -26.06
N TYR A 355 22.02 18.52 -25.12
CA TYR A 355 22.44 19.21 -23.91
C TYR A 355 21.93 18.49 -22.65
N SER A 356 22.62 18.76 -21.52
CA SER A 356 22.30 18.11 -20.24
C SER A 356 20.94 18.53 -19.71
N MET A 357 20.22 17.56 -19.15
CA MET A 357 18.95 17.81 -18.44
C MET A 357 19.18 18.69 -17.19
N PRO A 358 18.20 19.50 -16.80
CA PRO A 358 18.18 20.13 -15.48
C PRO A 358 18.38 19.12 -14.35
N LEU A 359 19.04 19.53 -13.27
CA LEU A 359 19.33 18.64 -12.13
C LEU A 359 18.04 18.03 -11.53
N SER A 360 16.94 18.80 -11.48
CA SER A 360 15.64 18.32 -11.02
C SER A 360 15.14 17.13 -11.83
N ASP A 361 15.25 17.22 -13.15
CA ASP A 361 14.77 16.21 -14.10
C ASP A 361 15.67 14.99 -14.09
N THR A 362 16.99 15.22 -13.97
CA THR A 362 17.98 14.16 -13.78
C THR A 362 17.71 13.36 -12.52
N LEU A 363 17.43 14.00 -11.38
CA LEU A 363 17.09 13.33 -10.12
C LEU A 363 15.74 12.61 -10.22
N GLY A 364 14.75 13.21 -10.86
CA GLY A 364 13.46 12.58 -11.12
C GLY A 364 13.61 11.30 -11.96
N THR A 365 14.37 11.38 -13.05
CA THR A 365 14.63 10.25 -13.93
C THR A 365 15.47 9.17 -13.21
N ALA A 366 16.52 9.55 -12.50
CA ALA A 366 17.35 8.62 -11.74
C ALA A 366 16.56 7.84 -10.68
N SER A 367 15.50 8.41 -10.11
CA SER A 367 14.60 7.70 -9.20
C SER A 367 13.57 6.82 -9.91
N SER A 368 13.06 7.24 -11.09
CA SER A 368 11.99 6.55 -11.80
C SER A 368 12.46 5.36 -12.65
N VAL A 369 13.69 5.40 -13.18
CA VAL A 369 14.25 4.34 -14.02
C VAL A 369 14.37 3.00 -13.25
N PRO A 370 14.98 2.95 -12.05
CA PRO A 370 15.01 1.72 -11.26
C PRO A 370 13.62 1.16 -10.95
N LEU A 371 12.64 2.04 -10.64
CA LEU A 371 11.27 1.63 -10.35
C LEU A 371 10.65 0.83 -11.51
N GLY A 372 10.92 1.26 -12.74
CA GLY A 372 10.45 0.58 -13.94
C GLY A 372 11.04 -0.82 -14.10
N GLN A 373 12.35 -0.97 -13.87
CA GLN A 373 13.05 -2.25 -13.96
C GLN A 373 12.64 -3.19 -12.83
N TYR A 374 12.58 -2.69 -11.59
CA TYR A 374 12.12 -3.50 -10.45
C TYR A 374 10.69 -4.00 -10.61
N SER A 375 9.80 -3.24 -11.23
CA SER A 375 8.42 -3.68 -11.50
C SER A 375 8.40 -4.89 -12.43
N TYR A 376 9.21 -4.88 -13.50
CA TYR A 376 9.32 -6.01 -14.42
C TYR A 376 9.86 -7.26 -13.71
N GLU A 377 11.00 -7.14 -13.03
CA GLU A 377 11.60 -8.24 -12.28
C GLU A 377 10.65 -8.82 -11.21
N THR A 378 9.86 -7.96 -10.58
CA THR A 378 8.89 -8.38 -9.56
C THR A 378 7.72 -9.14 -10.17
N MET A 379 7.26 -8.75 -11.36
CA MET A 379 6.23 -9.48 -12.10
C MET A 379 6.72 -10.87 -12.54
N GLU A 380 7.92 -10.96 -13.11
CA GLU A 380 8.54 -12.26 -13.46
C GLU A 380 8.67 -13.17 -12.23
N LEU A 381 9.07 -12.58 -11.10
CA LEU A 381 9.17 -13.32 -9.85
C LEU A 381 7.80 -13.83 -9.38
N LEU A 382 6.74 -13.01 -9.47
CA LEU A 382 5.38 -13.43 -9.13
C LEU A 382 4.93 -14.58 -10.04
N ARG A 383 5.08 -14.45 -11.36
CA ARG A 383 4.72 -15.48 -12.32
C ARG A 383 5.39 -16.82 -12.00
N ASN A 384 6.69 -16.80 -11.72
CA ASN A 384 7.46 -17.98 -11.31
C ASN A 384 7.00 -18.56 -9.95
N ASN A 385 6.48 -17.73 -9.05
CA ASN A 385 5.94 -18.21 -7.78
C ASN A 385 4.52 -18.78 -7.93
N MET A 386 3.68 -18.23 -8.80
CA MET A 386 2.33 -18.78 -9.06
C MET A 386 2.39 -20.25 -9.47
N ASP A 387 3.32 -20.63 -10.37
CA ASP A 387 3.51 -22.04 -10.76
C ASP A 387 3.93 -22.94 -9.60
N LYS A 388 4.83 -22.46 -8.74
CA LYS A 388 5.26 -23.19 -7.55
C LYS A 388 4.12 -23.31 -6.53
N TRP A 389 3.33 -22.27 -6.36
CA TRP A 389 2.19 -22.26 -5.45
C TRP A 389 1.13 -23.25 -5.93
N ARG A 390 0.77 -23.23 -7.22
CA ARG A 390 -0.14 -24.21 -7.81
C ARG A 390 0.30 -25.63 -7.53
N ALA A 391 1.56 -25.96 -7.82
CA ALA A 391 2.12 -27.30 -7.59
C ALA A 391 2.06 -27.70 -6.12
N SER A 392 2.40 -26.77 -5.23
CA SER A 392 2.42 -26.99 -3.78
C SER A 392 1.01 -27.20 -3.19
N MET A 393 0.05 -26.36 -3.60
CA MET A 393 -1.35 -26.45 -3.17
C MET A 393 -1.98 -27.74 -3.67
N THR A 394 -1.81 -28.08 -4.95
CA THR A 394 -2.28 -29.34 -5.55
C THR A 394 -1.71 -30.55 -4.80
N ALA A 395 -0.40 -30.58 -4.53
CA ALA A 395 0.22 -31.66 -3.79
C ALA A 395 -0.33 -31.79 -2.35
N GLY A 396 -0.61 -30.66 -1.71
CA GLY A 396 -1.21 -30.60 -0.38
C GLY A 396 -2.64 -31.14 -0.37
N HIS A 397 -3.50 -30.68 -1.27
CA HIS A 397 -4.87 -31.16 -1.47
C HIS A 397 -4.92 -32.67 -1.74
N CYS A 398 -4.13 -33.16 -2.68
CA CYS A 398 -4.09 -34.57 -3.01
C CYS A 398 -3.67 -35.43 -1.80
N ARG A 399 -2.78 -34.92 -0.97
CA ARG A 399 -2.36 -35.63 0.26
C ARG A 399 -3.51 -35.72 1.27
N GLU A 400 -4.20 -34.62 1.55
CA GLU A 400 -5.33 -34.60 2.51
C GLU A 400 -6.51 -35.42 2.00
N MET A 401 -6.78 -35.41 0.69
CA MET A 401 -7.83 -36.28 0.11
C MET A 401 -7.51 -37.75 0.31
N LYS A 402 -6.24 -38.16 0.10
CA LYS A 402 -5.81 -39.55 0.35
C LYS A 402 -5.92 -39.95 1.82
N GLU A 403 -5.55 -39.07 2.71
CA GLU A 403 -5.66 -39.32 4.15
C GLU A 403 -7.11 -39.47 4.60
N LYS A 404 -8.06 -38.72 4.00
CA LYS A 404 -9.50 -38.83 4.29
C LYS A 404 -10.19 -40.01 3.63
N ASN A 405 -9.75 -40.43 2.43
CA ASN A 405 -10.37 -41.42 1.58
C ASN A 405 -9.41 -42.58 1.31
N ALA A 406 -8.99 -43.31 2.38
CA ALA A 406 -8.05 -44.42 2.28
C ALA A 406 -8.50 -45.58 1.34
N GLU A 407 -9.74 -45.55 0.81
CA GLU A 407 -10.34 -46.60 -0.05
C GLU A 407 -10.32 -46.30 -1.56
N ILE A 408 -9.89 -45.08 -2.02
CA ILE A 408 -9.91 -44.73 -3.45
C ILE A 408 -8.67 -45.25 -4.16
N LYS A 409 -8.85 -46.24 -5.04
CA LYS A 409 -7.78 -46.93 -5.79
C LYS A 409 -7.42 -46.37 -7.16
N ASP A 410 -8.15 -45.37 -7.68
CA ASP A 410 -7.92 -44.87 -9.04
C ASP A 410 -7.18 -43.51 -9.07
N VAL A 411 -5.90 -43.56 -9.43
CA VAL A 411 -4.95 -42.44 -9.42
C VAL A 411 -5.23 -41.39 -10.52
N SER A 412 -5.87 -41.73 -11.61
CA SER A 412 -6.11 -40.82 -12.75
C SER A 412 -7.29 -39.87 -12.50
N THR A 413 -8.36 -40.40 -11.93
CA THR A 413 -9.56 -39.63 -11.54
C THR A 413 -9.31 -38.77 -10.29
N GLU A 414 -8.36 -39.16 -9.46
CA GLU A 414 -7.97 -38.48 -8.21
C GLU A 414 -7.21 -37.16 -8.48
N LYS A 415 -6.33 -37.16 -9.50
CA LYS A 415 -5.52 -35.97 -9.85
C LYS A 415 -6.37 -34.79 -10.32
N SER A 416 -7.47 -35.05 -11.02
CA SER A 416 -8.36 -33.98 -11.49
C SER A 416 -9.21 -33.37 -10.37
N LYS A 417 -9.48 -34.13 -9.31
CA LYS A 417 -10.32 -33.69 -8.16
C LYS A 417 -9.56 -32.89 -7.11
N CYS A 418 -8.24 -32.99 -7.04
CA CYS A 418 -7.40 -32.26 -6.10
C CYS A 418 -6.56 -31.16 -6.74
N ALA A 419 -6.76 -30.92 -8.05
CA ALA A 419 -6.06 -29.83 -8.76
C ALA A 419 -6.52 -28.47 -8.24
N VAL A 420 -5.56 -27.56 -8.10
CA VAL A 420 -5.79 -26.16 -7.76
C VAL A 420 -5.51 -25.31 -8.99
N ASP A 421 -6.45 -24.43 -9.31
CA ASP A 421 -6.32 -23.49 -10.41
C ASP A 421 -5.72 -22.18 -9.94
N THR A 422 -4.84 -21.60 -10.75
CA THR A 422 -4.19 -20.33 -10.41
C THR A 422 -4.33 -19.34 -11.56
N TYR A 423 -4.71 -18.10 -11.22
CA TYR A 423 -4.95 -17.01 -12.17
C TYR A 423 -4.06 -15.83 -11.81
N LEU A 424 -3.22 -15.40 -12.75
CA LEU A 424 -2.44 -14.16 -12.65
C LEU A 424 -2.99 -13.19 -13.69
N ILE A 425 -3.76 -12.22 -13.24
CA ILE A 425 -4.46 -11.27 -14.09
C ILE A 425 -3.73 -9.93 -14.01
N GLU A 426 -3.23 -9.45 -15.13
CA GLU A 426 -2.52 -8.18 -15.21
C GLU A 426 -3.42 -7.10 -15.82
N VAL A 427 -3.77 -6.09 -15.02
CA VAL A 427 -4.49 -4.91 -15.47
C VAL A 427 -3.50 -3.77 -15.64
N ASN A 428 -3.09 -3.51 -16.90
CA ASN A 428 -2.13 -2.47 -17.25
C ASN A 428 -2.47 -1.85 -18.61
N PHE A 429 -1.96 -0.64 -18.88
CA PHE A 429 -2.30 0.08 -20.11
C PHE A 429 -1.79 -0.60 -21.39
N ASP A 430 -0.78 -1.49 -21.31
CA ASP A 430 -0.24 -2.17 -22.48
C ASP A 430 -1.25 -3.18 -23.08
N ALA A 431 -2.23 -3.61 -22.29
CA ALA A 431 -3.32 -4.48 -22.74
C ALA A 431 -4.39 -3.75 -23.56
N MET A 432 -4.32 -2.42 -23.69
CA MET A 432 -5.29 -1.66 -24.48
C MET A 432 -5.00 -1.79 -25.97
N GLU A 433 -6.01 -2.09 -26.76
CA GLU A 433 -5.93 -2.13 -28.22
C GLU A 433 -5.82 -0.74 -28.86
N ASP A 434 -6.58 0.24 -28.32
CA ASP A 434 -6.55 1.62 -28.80
C ASP A 434 -5.22 2.28 -28.42
N GLU A 435 -4.34 2.43 -29.42
CA GLU A 435 -3.02 3.01 -29.26
C GLU A 435 -3.05 4.48 -28.84
N SER A 436 -4.03 5.24 -29.34
CA SER A 436 -4.17 6.67 -29.01
C SER A 436 -4.56 6.85 -27.56
N GLU A 437 -5.56 6.08 -27.09
CA GLU A 437 -6.01 6.08 -25.72
C GLU A 437 -4.91 5.59 -24.77
N ARG A 438 -4.25 4.49 -25.13
CA ARG A 438 -3.10 3.95 -24.38
C ARG A 438 -2.01 5.00 -24.18
N LYS A 439 -1.59 5.70 -25.25
CA LYS A 439 -0.58 6.76 -25.17
C LYS A 439 -1.03 7.91 -24.29
N HIS A 440 -2.30 8.33 -24.42
CA HIS A 440 -2.85 9.40 -23.58
C HIS A 440 -2.78 9.04 -22.11
N LEU A 441 -3.33 7.88 -21.70
CA LEU A 441 -3.37 7.47 -20.30
C LEU A 441 -1.98 7.24 -19.70
N LYS A 442 -1.03 6.71 -20.49
CA LYS A 442 0.36 6.56 -20.09
C LYS A 442 1.10 7.90 -19.97
N SER A 443 0.65 8.97 -20.62
CA SER A 443 1.25 10.30 -20.53
C SER A 443 0.79 11.09 -19.30
N LEU A 444 -0.29 10.68 -18.64
CA LEU A 444 -0.86 11.40 -17.49
C LEU A 444 0.16 11.51 -16.34
N PRO A 445 0.24 12.69 -15.69
CA PRO A 445 1.24 12.92 -14.65
C PRO A 445 0.98 12.09 -13.38
N THR A 446 2.05 11.82 -12.64
CA THR A 446 1.94 11.31 -11.26
C THR A 446 1.73 12.50 -10.34
N SER A 447 0.48 12.81 -10.03
CA SER A 447 0.06 13.97 -9.23
C SER A 447 -1.18 13.63 -8.39
N PHE A 448 -1.52 14.49 -7.43
CA PHE A 448 -2.78 14.41 -6.69
C PHE A 448 -3.87 15.32 -7.29
N HIS A 449 -3.84 15.45 -8.61
CA HIS A 449 -4.86 16.11 -9.42
C HIS A 449 -4.77 15.65 -10.86
N LEU A 450 -5.90 15.25 -11.41
CA LEU A 450 -6.16 15.06 -12.84
C LEU A 450 -7.46 15.76 -13.20
N GLU A 451 -7.65 16.05 -14.48
CA GLU A 451 -8.92 16.56 -14.97
C GLU A 451 -10.00 15.47 -14.84
N PRO A 452 -11.26 15.83 -14.52
CA PRO A 452 -12.33 14.86 -14.33
C PRO A 452 -12.49 13.86 -15.48
N GLU A 453 -12.35 14.33 -16.72
CA GLU A 453 -12.45 13.53 -17.93
C GLU A 453 -11.35 12.46 -18.00
N ASP A 454 -10.12 12.78 -17.57
CA ASP A 454 -9.03 11.81 -17.50
C ASP A 454 -9.27 10.76 -16.41
N VAL A 455 -9.90 11.16 -15.29
CA VAL A 455 -10.30 10.23 -14.24
C VAL A 455 -11.34 9.24 -14.78
N ASP A 456 -12.37 9.70 -15.49
CA ASP A 456 -13.40 8.85 -16.07
C ASP A 456 -12.80 7.87 -17.10
N ARG A 457 -11.89 8.35 -17.96
CA ARG A 457 -11.17 7.50 -18.93
C ARG A 457 -10.33 6.41 -18.26
N LEU A 458 -9.66 6.72 -17.15
CA LEU A 458 -8.88 5.76 -16.37
C LEU A 458 -9.76 4.67 -15.75
N ILE A 459 -10.90 5.04 -15.20
CA ILE A 459 -11.89 4.13 -14.63
C ILE A 459 -12.40 3.16 -15.70
N GLU A 460 -12.88 3.70 -16.82
CA GLU A 460 -13.41 2.89 -17.93
C GLU A 460 -12.33 1.99 -18.57
N ALA A 461 -11.11 2.49 -18.72
CA ALA A 461 -9.99 1.69 -19.22
C ALA A 461 -9.70 0.48 -18.30
N ALA A 462 -9.67 0.69 -16.97
CA ALA A 462 -9.45 -0.38 -16.02
C ALA A 462 -10.53 -1.46 -16.07
N LYS A 463 -11.80 -1.03 -16.14
CA LYS A 463 -12.96 -1.93 -16.28
C LYS A 463 -12.86 -2.76 -17.56
N LYS A 464 -12.58 -2.11 -18.68
CA LYS A 464 -12.46 -2.76 -20.00
C LYS A 464 -11.30 -3.75 -20.02
N ILE A 465 -10.11 -3.36 -19.56
CA ILE A 465 -8.94 -4.23 -19.54
C ILE A 465 -9.20 -5.49 -18.70
N LEU A 466 -9.75 -5.32 -17.49
CA LEU A 466 -10.04 -6.45 -16.61
C LEU A 466 -11.06 -7.41 -17.24
N THR A 467 -12.20 -6.89 -17.68
CA THR A 467 -13.30 -7.72 -18.22
C THR A 467 -12.98 -8.39 -19.55
N GLN A 468 -12.02 -7.84 -20.32
CA GLN A 468 -11.55 -8.42 -21.58
C GLN A 468 -10.35 -9.36 -21.42
N SER A 469 -9.73 -9.45 -20.22
CA SER A 469 -8.62 -10.37 -19.96
C SER A 469 -9.09 -11.83 -20.06
N GLU A 470 -8.39 -12.62 -20.84
CA GLU A 470 -8.67 -14.06 -21.00
C GLU A 470 -8.56 -14.79 -19.66
N GLU A 471 -7.59 -14.42 -18.82
CA GLU A 471 -7.40 -15.01 -17.50
C GLU A 471 -8.55 -14.67 -16.55
N PHE A 472 -9.08 -13.43 -16.63
CA PHE A 472 -10.24 -13.03 -15.85
C PHE A 472 -11.51 -13.76 -16.30
N GLN A 473 -11.73 -13.87 -17.60
CA GLN A 473 -12.85 -14.61 -18.17
C GLN A 473 -12.78 -16.09 -17.77
N SER A 474 -11.60 -16.69 -17.84
CA SER A 474 -11.37 -18.08 -17.41
C SER A 474 -11.69 -18.27 -15.92
N LEU A 475 -11.26 -17.32 -15.04
CA LEU A 475 -11.61 -17.36 -13.62
C LEU A 475 -13.13 -17.35 -13.42
N VAL A 476 -13.86 -16.44 -14.09
CA VAL A 476 -15.32 -16.31 -13.95
C VAL A 476 -16.06 -17.53 -14.49
N GLU A 477 -15.63 -18.05 -15.66
CA GLU A 477 -16.23 -19.24 -16.27
C GLU A 477 -16.06 -20.49 -15.40
N ASP A 478 -14.94 -20.64 -14.71
CA ASP A 478 -14.68 -21.80 -13.87
C ASP A 478 -15.59 -21.90 -12.66
N PHE A 479 -16.22 -20.80 -12.24
CA PHE A 479 -17.29 -20.84 -11.24
C PHE A 479 -18.62 -21.36 -11.81
N GLY A 480 -18.83 -21.28 -13.14
CA GLY A 480 -20.02 -21.83 -13.81
C GLY A 480 -19.90 -23.31 -14.18
N LYS A 481 -18.67 -23.89 -14.16
CA LYS A 481 -18.40 -25.26 -14.64
C LYS A 481 -18.39 -26.32 -13.54
N LYS A 482 -18.26 -25.97 -12.29
CA LYS A 482 -18.30 -26.94 -11.15
C LYS A 482 -19.74 -27.06 -10.63
N PRO A 483 -20.33 -28.27 -10.62
CA PRO A 483 -21.67 -28.53 -10.05
C PRO A 483 -21.69 -28.37 -8.53
#